data_8bdcb576733f179b23b449ff52eb69ff
#
_entry.id   8bdcb576733f179b23b449ff52eb69ff
#
_cell.length_a   1.000
_cell.length_b   1.000
_cell.length_c   1.000
_cell.angle_alpha   90.00
_cell.angle_beta   90.00
_cell.angle_gamma   90.00
#
_symmetry.space_group_name_H-M   'P 1'
#
loop_
_entity.id
_entity.type
_entity.pdbx_description
1 polymer ?
#
loop_
_entity_poly.entity_id
_entity_poly.type
_entity_poly.pdbx_seq_one_letter_code
_entity_poly.pdbx_strand_id
1 'polypeptide(L)'
;MLFRSENPASFAESNPYLTVDTSLFPAAFQTALLAALSNDHDLDEATDGLLIHSDNFQALNLLQARYRGQVKCIYIDPPYNTGGDGFVYKDNYQHSSWASLISNTVPLAHYLQPDNGIFFASIDDDEQVLLRQITELTYGKQNFINNVIWQKKFSPSNDAKWLSDNHDFIITFTKNKEIWRPDLLPRSDKATASYKNHDNDPRGAWTSGDLSVKTYSVVNDYPITTPTGNIIYPPAGACWRVSKEKFEEMVADNRIYFSKNGAGVPRIKRFLSEVKDGVTPLTLWTYEEVGHNQEAKKEMVACFNVGQEVSTELLSKATPKPIRLLNRILMIGAKANDSLILDYFAGSGSTAHAVINLNREDDGKRKYILVEQGEYFDTVLKPRVQKVVYAENWKDGKPQADKESSLHGVPQIVKVLKLESYEDTLNNLVLKDNGDLFAKLNDGAKEDYLLRYMLADQSRDSLLNTDVFRRPFNYQMDIATNSAGATERMDIDLVETFNYLLG
;
A
#
# COMPACT_ATOMS: atom_id res chain seq x y z
N MET A 1 21.90 21.12 -6.44
CA MET A 1 21.95 22.27 -7.37
C MET A 1 21.84 23.52 -6.52
N LEU A 2 22.90 24.34 -6.43
CA LEU A 2 22.85 25.59 -5.67
C LEU A 2 22.00 26.58 -6.50
N PHE A 3 20.86 26.99 -5.97
CA PHE A 3 20.01 28.00 -6.59
C PHE A 3 20.71 29.34 -6.56
N ARG A 4 21.34 29.74 -7.68
CA ARG A 4 21.80 31.09 -7.94
C ARG A 4 20.84 31.74 -8.93
N SER A 5 19.59 31.92 -8.54
CA SER A 5 18.62 32.70 -9.29
C SER A 5 18.83 34.17 -8.91
N GLU A 6 18.91 35.06 -9.89
CA GLU A 6 18.96 36.51 -9.65
C GLU A 6 17.65 37.02 -9.03
N ASN A 7 16.55 36.27 -9.18
CA ASN A 7 15.28 36.55 -8.52
C ASN A 7 14.65 35.24 -7.96
N PRO A 8 14.79 34.95 -6.67
CA PRO A 8 14.25 33.76 -6.02
C PRO A 8 12.72 33.64 -6.12
N ALA A 9 11.99 34.76 -6.10
CA ALA A 9 10.52 34.75 -6.20
C ALA A 9 10.05 34.26 -7.57
N SER A 10 10.59 34.80 -8.65
CA SER A 10 10.24 34.37 -10.02
C SER A 10 10.65 32.91 -10.29
N PHE A 11 11.71 32.44 -9.65
CA PHE A 11 12.11 31.03 -9.72
C PHE A 11 11.09 30.12 -9.04
N ALA A 12 10.63 30.49 -7.83
CA ALA A 12 9.62 29.73 -7.12
C ALA A 12 8.27 29.69 -7.88
N GLU A 13 7.85 30.84 -8.44
CA GLU A 13 6.65 30.93 -9.27
C GLU A 13 6.75 30.04 -10.52
N SER A 14 7.94 29.94 -11.11
CA SER A 14 8.18 29.08 -12.30
C SER A 14 8.32 27.58 -11.97
N ASN A 15 8.49 27.24 -10.71
CA ASN A 15 8.70 25.88 -10.22
C ASN A 15 7.84 25.58 -8.96
N PRO A 16 6.51 25.67 -9.05
CA PRO A 16 5.61 25.63 -7.89
C PRO A 16 5.64 24.30 -7.14
N TYR A 17 6.07 23.22 -7.77
CA TYR A 17 6.13 21.87 -7.16
C TYR A 17 7.55 21.45 -6.77
N LEU A 18 8.52 22.36 -6.83
CA LEU A 18 9.89 22.04 -6.47
C LEU A 18 9.97 21.66 -4.99
N THR A 19 10.38 20.44 -4.71
CA THR A 19 10.53 19.92 -3.36
C THR A 19 11.68 20.60 -2.60
N VAL A 20 11.41 21.07 -1.39
CA VAL A 20 12.41 21.59 -0.45
C VAL A 20 12.69 20.52 0.60
N ASP A 21 13.88 19.93 0.56
CA ASP A 21 14.36 19.03 1.61
C ASP A 21 14.98 19.87 2.73
N THR A 22 14.27 19.97 3.85
CA THR A 22 14.69 20.81 4.97
C THR A 22 16.00 20.37 5.61
N SER A 23 16.37 19.09 5.50
CA SER A 23 17.64 18.55 6.03
C SER A 23 18.88 19.17 5.37
N LEU A 24 18.72 19.75 4.17
CA LEU A 24 19.80 20.42 3.44
C LEU A 24 20.02 21.87 3.85
N PHE A 25 19.25 22.38 4.81
CA PHE A 25 19.27 23.79 5.25
C PHE A 25 19.64 23.90 6.73
N PRO A 26 20.21 25.05 7.17
CA PRO A 26 20.49 25.30 8.59
C PRO A 26 19.23 25.23 9.46
N ALA A 27 19.36 24.81 10.72
CA ALA A 27 18.25 24.70 11.68
C ALA A 27 17.39 25.99 11.79
N ALA A 28 18.03 27.18 11.72
CA ALA A 28 17.31 28.44 11.73
C ALA A 28 16.31 28.59 10.55
N PHE A 29 16.67 28.08 9.36
CA PHE A 29 15.76 28.08 8.22
C PHE A 29 14.65 27.08 8.43
N GLN A 30 14.96 25.88 8.92
CA GLN A 30 13.94 24.85 9.20
C GLN A 30 12.90 25.38 10.20
N THR A 31 13.34 25.96 11.30
CA THR A 31 12.45 26.56 12.32
C THR A 31 11.59 27.68 11.74
N ALA A 32 12.17 28.57 10.95
CA ALA A 32 11.43 29.67 10.33
C ALA A 32 10.40 29.18 9.31
N LEU A 33 10.73 28.16 8.51
CA LEU A 33 9.82 27.54 7.55
C LEU A 33 8.65 26.86 8.27
N LEU A 34 8.94 26.03 9.29
CA LEU A 34 7.90 25.34 10.07
C LEU A 34 6.99 26.34 10.77
N ALA A 35 7.54 27.40 11.38
CA ALA A 35 6.75 28.45 12.00
C ALA A 35 5.84 29.17 10.98
N ALA A 36 6.32 29.45 9.78
CA ALA A 36 5.52 30.06 8.72
C ALA A 36 4.38 29.15 8.27
N LEU A 37 4.65 27.86 8.04
CA LEU A 37 3.64 26.87 7.65
C LEU A 37 2.60 26.65 8.76
N SER A 38 3.02 26.65 10.03
CA SER A 38 2.13 26.44 11.18
C SER A 38 1.15 27.61 11.41
N ASN A 39 1.40 28.79 10.84
CA ASN A 39 0.45 29.90 10.91
C ASN A 39 -0.80 29.65 10.05
N ASP A 40 -0.66 28.91 8.97
CA ASP A 40 -1.72 28.70 7.99
C ASP A 40 -2.30 27.29 8.05
N HIS A 41 -1.60 26.33 8.63
CA HIS A 41 -1.95 24.92 8.65
C HIS A 41 -1.61 24.26 9.99
N ASP A 42 -2.48 23.33 10.41
CA ASP A 42 -2.07 22.26 11.33
C ASP A 42 -1.12 21.32 10.55
N LEU A 43 0.18 21.30 10.89
CA LEU A 43 1.18 20.55 10.14
C LEU A 43 0.97 19.05 10.19
N ASP A 44 0.42 18.53 11.28
CA ASP A 44 0.13 17.10 11.40
C ASP A 44 -1.05 16.69 10.53
N GLU A 45 -2.09 17.50 10.48
CA GLU A 45 -3.21 17.28 9.56
C GLU A 45 -2.83 17.53 8.10
N ALA A 46 -1.96 18.49 7.83
CA ALA A 46 -1.49 18.83 6.49
C ALA A 46 -0.42 17.87 5.94
N THR A 47 0.14 17.00 6.78
CA THR A 47 1.12 15.98 6.33
C THR A 47 0.42 14.94 5.47
N ASP A 48 0.87 14.80 4.22
CA ASP A 48 0.37 13.83 3.23
C ASP A 48 1.12 12.51 3.28
N GLY A 49 2.42 12.56 3.56
CA GLY A 49 3.30 11.39 3.60
C GLY A 49 4.18 11.34 4.82
N LEU A 50 4.33 10.15 5.40
CA LEU A 50 5.26 9.87 6.48
C LEU A 50 6.24 8.79 6.02
N LEU A 51 7.54 9.12 5.96
CA LEU A 51 8.61 8.19 5.65
C LEU A 51 9.39 7.91 6.93
N ILE A 52 9.52 6.64 7.31
CA ILE A 52 10.22 6.23 8.54
C ILE A 52 11.39 5.34 8.16
N HIS A 53 12.62 5.84 8.41
CA HIS A 53 13.83 5.05 8.30
C HIS A 53 14.06 4.29 9.60
N SER A 54 13.66 3.03 9.64
CA SER A 54 13.69 2.16 10.82
C SER A 54 13.42 0.71 10.45
N ASP A 55 13.69 -0.20 11.38
CA ASP A 55 13.10 -1.53 11.31
C ASP A 55 11.58 -1.47 11.51
N ASN A 56 10.89 -2.48 10.98
CA ASN A 56 9.42 -2.53 10.95
C ASN A 56 8.81 -2.61 12.35
N PHE A 57 9.40 -3.42 13.24
CA PHE A 57 8.84 -3.66 14.57
C PHE A 57 8.86 -2.38 15.41
N GLN A 58 9.98 -1.66 15.41
CA GLN A 58 10.13 -0.41 16.12
C GLN A 58 9.18 0.67 15.57
N ALA A 59 9.16 0.84 14.24
CA ALA A 59 8.27 1.80 13.59
C ALA A 59 6.80 1.51 13.88
N LEU A 60 6.36 0.24 13.73
CA LEU A 60 4.98 -0.15 14.00
C LEU A 60 4.57 0.08 15.47
N ASN A 61 5.49 -0.13 16.43
CA ASN A 61 5.23 0.21 17.84
C ASN A 61 5.08 1.73 18.04
N LEU A 62 5.94 2.55 17.43
CA LEU A 62 5.84 4.00 17.51
C LEU A 62 4.49 4.52 16.98
N LEU A 63 3.98 3.92 15.92
CA LEU A 63 2.72 4.32 15.28
C LEU A 63 1.47 3.97 16.10
N GLN A 64 1.56 3.10 17.12
CA GLN A 64 0.38 2.54 17.81
C GLN A 64 -0.50 3.61 18.47
N ALA A 65 0.06 4.56 19.19
CA ALA A 65 -0.74 5.56 19.89
C ALA A 65 -1.47 6.49 18.92
N ARG A 66 -0.75 6.98 17.92
CA ARG A 66 -1.24 8.00 17.00
C ARG A 66 -2.18 7.48 15.91
N TYR A 67 -1.90 6.30 15.34
CA TYR A 67 -2.60 5.80 14.14
C TYR A 67 -3.49 4.57 14.39
N ARG A 68 -3.72 4.22 15.64
CA ARG A 68 -4.56 3.06 16.00
C ARG A 68 -5.96 3.20 15.39
N GLY A 69 -6.39 2.18 14.64
CA GLY A 69 -7.70 2.14 14.03
C GLY A 69 -7.90 3.10 12.84
N GLN A 70 -6.83 3.67 12.26
CA GLN A 70 -6.93 4.69 11.19
C GLN A 70 -6.43 4.19 9.83
N VAL A 71 -5.55 3.21 9.78
CA VAL A 71 -4.94 2.71 8.53
C VAL A 71 -5.94 1.89 7.74
N LYS A 72 -6.50 2.45 6.69
CA LYS A 72 -7.53 1.81 5.87
C LYS A 72 -7.00 0.64 5.05
N CYS A 73 -5.85 0.79 4.44
CA CYS A 73 -5.22 -0.21 3.58
C CYS A 73 -3.77 -0.44 3.99
N ILE A 74 -3.43 -1.68 4.25
CA ILE A 74 -2.04 -2.12 4.42
C ILE A 74 -1.66 -2.94 3.21
N TYR A 75 -0.56 -2.57 2.58
CA TYR A 75 0.10 -3.38 1.57
C TYR A 75 1.53 -3.66 2.02
N ILE A 76 1.98 -4.89 1.88
CA ILE A 76 3.37 -5.27 2.15
C ILE A 76 3.93 -6.17 1.06
N ASP A 77 5.24 -6.05 0.88
CA ASP A 77 6.06 -6.87 0.01
C ASP A 77 7.28 -7.37 0.80
N PRO A 78 7.06 -8.32 1.75
CA PRO A 78 8.14 -8.81 2.61
C PRO A 78 9.17 -9.60 1.79
N PRO A 79 10.39 -9.86 2.34
CA PRO A 79 11.35 -10.75 1.70
C PRO A 79 10.70 -12.11 1.36
N TYR A 80 10.88 -12.59 0.13
CA TYR A 80 10.27 -13.86 -0.32
C TYR A 80 11.00 -15.09 0.19
N ASN A 81 12.21 -14.89 0.74
CA ASN A 81 13.05 -15.94 1.32
C ASN A 81 13.50 -17.02 0.32
N THR A 82 13.68 -16.63 -0.94
CA THR A 82 14.08 -17.51 -2.05
C THR A 82 15.54 -17.97 -1.98
N GLY A 83 16.35 -17.39 -1.07
CA GLY A 83 17.76 -17.69 -0.94
C GLY A 83 18.64 -17.14 -2.07
N GLY A 84 18.12 -16.23 -2.89
CA GLY A 84 18.87 -15.60 -3.97
C GLY A 84 19.80 -14.49 -3.46
N ASP A 85 21.10 -14.57 -3.78
CA ASP A 85 22.12 -13.58 -3.37
C ASP A 85 22.01 -12.23 -4.09
N GLY A 86 20.90 -11.96 -4.77
CA GLY A 86 20.75 -10.81 -5.69
C GLY A 86 20.02 -9.60 -5.13
N PHE A 87 19.47 -9.64 -3.91
CA PHE A 87 18.62 -8.59 -3.36
C PHE A 87 19.40 -7.54 -2.56
N VAL A 88 18.85 -6.33 -2.44
CA VAL A 88 19.42 -5.23 -1.63
C VAL A 88 19.21 -5.47 -0.13
N TYR A 89 18.26 -6.33 0.22
CA TYR A 89 17.93 -6.73 1.59
C TYR A 89 18.26 -8.21 1.82
N LYS A 90 18.32 -8.62 3.09
CA LYS A 90 18.53 -10.01 3.47
C LYS A 90 17.35 -10.87 2.99
N ASP A 91 17.63 -11.89 2.18
CA ASP A 91 16.64 -12.81 1.60
C ASP A 91 17.06 -14.29 1.75
N ASN A 92 17.73 -14.62 2.83
CA ASN A 92 18.13 -15.98 3.15
C ASN A 92 17.96 -16.21 4.66
N TYR A 93 16.70 -16.19 5.09
CA TYR A 93 16.33 -16.49 6.46
C TYR A 93 16.09 -17.98 6.62
N GLN A 94 16.36 -18.51 7.81
CA GLN A 94 15.69 -19.75 8.20
C GLN A 94 14.19 -19.48 8.29
N HIS A 95 13.34 -20.43 7.88
CA HIS A 95 11.87 -20.28 7.95
C HIS A 95 11.37 -19.83 9.34
N SER A 96 12.00 -20.30 10.43
CA SER A 96 11.67 -19.87 11.79
C SER A 96 11.97 -18.40 12.05
N SER A 97 13.10 -17.89 11.53
CA SER A 97 13.47 -16.47 11.68
C SER A 97 12.57 -15.57 10.84
N TRP A 98 12.26 -15.99 9.62
CA TRP A 98 11.29 -15.32 8.78
C TRP A 98 9.90 -15.29 9.41
N ALA A 99 9.43 -16.44 9.93
CA ALA A 99 8.16 -16.54 10.66
C ALA A 99 8.13 -15.61 11.89
N SER A 100 9.24 -15.50 12.62
CA SER A 100 9.35 -14.59 13.77
C SER A 100 9.20 -13.12 13.34
N LEU A 101 9.86 -12.71 12.24
CA LEU A 101 9.72 -11.36 11.69
C LEU A 101 8.26 -11.04 11.37
N ILE A 102 7.58 -11.91 10.65
CA ILE A 102 6.18 -11.70 10.24
C ILE A 102 5.22 -11.78 11.43
N SER A 103 5.43 -12.76 12.34
CA SER A 103 4.59 -12.92 13.53
C SER A 103 4.66 -11.74 14.51
N ASN A 104 5.76 -11.01 14.53
CA ASN A 104 5.91 -9.81 15.36
C ASN A 104 5.32 -8.56 14.71
N THR A 105 5.30 -8.47 13.39
CA THR A 105 4.88 -7.24 12.67
C THR A 105 3.41 -7.24 12.29
N VAL A 106 2.86 -8.37 11.83
CA VAL A 106 1.45 -8.47 11.40
C VAL A 106 0.45 -8.10 12.50
N PRO A 107 0.59 -8.55 13.77
CA PRO A 107 -0.32 -8.14 14.86
C PRO A 107 -0.27 -6.64 15.14
N LEU A 108 0.91 -6.02 15.12
CA LEU A 108 1.05 -4.58 15.31
C LEU A 108 0.35 -3.80 14.19
N ALA A 109 0.54 -4.22 12.96
CA ALA A 109 -0.12 -3.64 11.80
C ALA A 109 -1.66 -3.78 11.87
N HIS A 110 -2.17 -4.93 12.34
CA HIS A 110 -3.60 -5.17 12.54
C HIS A 110 -4.24 -4.18 13.53
N TYR A 111 -3.54 -3.80 14.60
CA TYR A 111 -4.07 -2.80 15.57
C TYR A 111 -4.22 -1.41 14.95
N LEU A 112 -3.43 -1.08 13.93
CA LEU A 112 -3.53 0.20 13.23
C LEU A 112 -4.76 0.29 12.33
N GLN A 113 -5.40 -0.84 11.97
CA GLN A 113 -6.55 -0.86 11.07
C GLN A 113 -7.88 -0.58 11.79
N PRO A 114 -8.83 0.14 11.14
CA PRO A 114 -10.24 0.16 11.52
C PRO A 114 -10.89 -1.20 11.20
N ASP A 115 -12.10 -1.44 11.71
CA ASP A 115 -12.80 -2.71 11.48
C ASP A 115 -13.06 -3.02 10.00
N ASN A 116 -13.21 -2.00 9.17
CA ASN A 116 -13.33 -2.13 7.71
C ASN A 116 -11.99 -2.01 6.98
N GLY A 117 -10.87 -2.20 7.68
CA GLY A 117 -9.52 -2.20 7.10
C GLY A 117 -9.23 -3.44 6.28
N ILE A 118 -8.33 -3.31 5.31
CA ILE A 118 -7.91 -4.39 4.40
C ILE A 118 -6.39 -4.53 4.41
N PHE A 119 -5.93 -5.77 4.33
CA PHE A 119 -4.52 -6.15 4.29
C PHE A 119 -4.21 -6.94 3.02
N PHE A 120 -3.18 -6.56 2.32
CA PHE A 120 -2.63 -7.23 1.15
C PHE A 120 -1.16 -7.55 1.39
N ALA A 121 -0.72 -8.75 1.07
CA ALA A 121 0.68 -9.14 1.16
C ALA A 121 1.10 -9.92 -0.08
N SER A 122 2.08 -9.39 -0.81
CA SER A 122 2.71 -10.09 -1.95
C SER A 122 3.67 -11.14 -1.45
N ILE A 123 3.68 -12.31 -2.08
CA ILE A 123 4.57 -13.43 -1.74
C ILE A 123 4.62 -14.44 -2.90
N ASP A 124 5.69 -15.20 -3.03
CA ASP A 124 5.75 -16.35 -3.92
C ASP A 124 5.43 -17.68 -3.22
N ASP A 125 5.68 -18.80 -3.89
CA ASP A 125 5.38 -20.14 -3.39
C ASP A 125 6.18 -20.53 -2.15
N ASP A 126 7.40 -19.99 -1.95
CA ASP A 126 8.31 -20.45 -0.90
C ASP A 126 7.74 -20.20 0.50
N GLU A 127 7.15 -19.02 0.75
CA GLU A 127 6.62 -18.64 2.06
C GLU A 127 5.10 -18.37 2.06
N GLN A 128 4.40 -18.59 0.96
CA GLN A 128 2.96 -18.31 0.83
C GLN A 128 2.12 -19.01 1.89
N VAL A 129 2.36 -20.29 2.14
CA VAL A 129 1.60 -21.08 3.11
C VAL A 129 1.83 -20.56 4.53
N LEU A 130 3.09 -20.28 4.87
CA LEU A 130 3.48 -19.81 6.20
C LEU A 130 2.95 -18.39 6.46
N LEU A 131 3.08 -17.48 5.49
CA LEU A 131 2.52 -16.12 5.58
C LEU A 131 1.00 -16.17 5.83
N ARG A 132 0.30 -17.00 5.08
CA ARG A 132 -1.13 -17.17 5.25
C ARG A 132 -1.49 -17.69 6.65
N GLN A 133 -0.79 -18.70 7.14
CA GLN A 133 -1.06 -19.26 8.47
C GLN A 133 -0.82 -18.23 9.59
N ILE A 134 0.28 -17.48 9.53
CA ILE A 134 0.58 -16.43 10.50
C ILE A 134 -0.49 -15.33 10.46
N THR A 135 -0.89 -14.92 9.26
CA THR A 135 -1.93 -13.89 9.10
C THR A 135 -3.30 -14.40 9.59
N GLU A 136 -3.63 -15.68 9.38
CA GLU A 136 -4.84 -16.30 9.94
C GLU A 136 -4.86 -16.30 11.48
N LEU A 137 -3.73 -16.44 12.14
CA LEU A 137 -3.65 -16.35 13.61
C LEU A 137 -4.01 -14.95 14.12
N THR A 138 -3.67 -13.91 13.38
CA THR A 138 -3.94 -12.53 13.77
C THR A 138 -5.35 -12.07 13.37
N TYR A 139 -5.71 -12.26 12.12
CA TYR A 139 -6.98 -11.76 11.55
C TYR A 139 -8.17 -12.71 11.80
N GLY A 140 -7.91 -14.00 12.07
CA GLY A 140 -8.91 -15.06 12.10
C GLY A 140 -9.22 -15.60 10.69
N LYS A 141 -9.35 -16.92 10.60
CA LYS A 141 -9.62 -17.64 9.32
C LYS A 141 -10.87 -17.14 8.59
N GLN A 142 -11.91 -16.74 9.32
CA GLN A 142 -13.16 -16.22 8.79
C GLN A 142 -12.99 -14.90 8.02
N ASN A 143 -11.94 -14.15 8.30
CA ASN A 143 -11.64 -12.86 7.70
C ASN A 143 -10.70 -12.94 6.48
N PHE A 144 -10.34 -14.16 6.08
CA PHE A 144 -9.67 -14.40 4.81
C PHE A 144 -10.58 -14.04 3.65
N ILE A 145 -10.07 -13.25 2.71
CA ILE A 145 -10.78 -12.85 1.49
C ILE A 145 -10.42 -13.80 0.35
N ASN A 146 -9.18 -13.69 -0.16
CA ASN A 146 -8.70 -14.51 -1.28
C ASN A 146 -7.17 -14.54 -1.34
N ASN A 147 -6.65 -15.54 -2.08
CA ASN A 147 -5.34 -15.46 -2.72
C ASN A 147 -5.56 -14.94 -4.13
N VAL A 148 -5.08 -13.73 -4.41
CA VAL A 148 -5.06 -13.19 -5.75
C VAL A 148 -3.79 -13.71 -6.44
N ILE A 149 -3.92 -14.12 -7.69
CA ILE A 149 -2.80 -14.56 -8.53
C ILE A 149 -2.40 -13.39 -9.42
N TRP A 150 -1.16 -12.91 -9.26
CA TRP A 150 -0.59 -11.89 -10.12
C TRP A 150 0.41 -12.48 -11.09
N GLN A 151 0.14 -12.35 -12.38
CA GLN A 151 1.06 -12.77 -13.44
C GLN A 151 2.24 -11.78 -13.53
N LYS A 152 3.36 -12.11 -12.87
CA LYS A 152 4.57 -11.26 -12.78
C LYS A 152 5.45 -11.27 -14.01
N LYS A 153 5.31 -12.29 -14.89
CA LYS A 153 6.10 -12.48 -16.12
C LYS A 153 5.20 -12.91 -17.27
N PHE A 154 5.49 -12.46 -18.48
CA PHE A 154 4.74 -12.86 -19.67
C PHE A 154 5.42 -14.03 -20.43
N SER A 155 6.75 -14.16 -20.37
CA SER A 155 7.50 -15.18 -21.06
C SER A 155 7.82 -16.37 -20.16
N PRO A 156 7.74 -17.60 -20.68
CA PRO A 156 8.27 -18.76 -19.96
C PRO A 156 9.79 -18.68 -19.84
N SER A 157 10.34 -19.26 -18.76
CA SER A 157 11.77 -19.46 -18.60
C SER A 157 12.18 -20.76 -19.30
N ASN A 158 13.00 -20.65 -20.33
CA ASN A 158 13.50 -21.83 -21.06
C ASN A 158 14.45 -22.69 -20.21
N ASP A 159 15.03 -22.10 -19.16
CA ASP A 159 15.98 -22.78 -18.24
C ASP A 159 15.23 -23.45 -17.07
N ALA A 160 13.91 -23.35 -17.02
CA ALA A 160 13.12 -23.99 -15.98
C ALA A 160 13.22 -25.51 -16.08
N LYS A 161 13.73 -26.15 -15.02
CA LYS A 161 13.88 -27.61 -14.96
C LYS A 161 12.54 -28.35 -14.87
N TRP A 162 11.54 -27.68 -14.27
CA TRP A 162 10.21 -28.22 -14.06
C TRP A 162 9.17 -27.35 -14.76
N LEU A 163 8.27 -26.73 -14.03
CA LEU A 163 7.34 -25.73 -14.57
C LEU A 163 7.99 -24.34 -14.52
N SER A 164 7.66 -23.49 -15.47
CA SER A 164 8.14 -22.11 -15.49
C SER A 164 7.22 -21.24 -14.65
N ASP A 165 7.74 -20.79 -13.53
CA ASP A 165 7.07 -19.87 -12.64
C ASP A 165 6.84 -18.50 -13.27
N ASN A 166 5.59 -18.05 -13.33
CA ASN A 166 5.22 -16.79 -13.95
C ASN A 166 4.29 -15.93 -13.10
N HIS A 167 4.01 -16.32 -11.85
CA HIS A 167 3.10 -15.60 -10.97
C HIS A 167 3.61 -15.47 -9.54
N ASP A 168 3.04 -14.54 -8.80
CA ASP A 168 3.10 -14.43 -7.35
C ASP A 168 1.67 -14.42 -6.79
N PHE A 169 1.56 -14.58 -5.48
CA PHE A 169 0.32 -14.46 -4.75
C PHE A 169 0.21 -13.09 -4.07
N ILE A 170 -1.01 -12.60 -3.94
CA ILE A 170 -1.34 -11.49 -3.05
C ILE A 170 -2.37 -12.02 -2.06
N ILE A 171 -1.91 -12.32 -0.86
CA ILE A 171 -2.76 -12.80 0.23
C ILE A 171 -3.58 -11.63 0.76
N THR A 172 -4.90 -11.82 0.85
CA THR A 172 -5.80 -10.74 1.21
C THR A 172 -6.64 -11.11 2.44
N PHE A 173 -6.56 -10.27 3.47
CA PHE A 173 -7.36 -10.34 4.70
C PHE A 173 -8.02 -9.01 4.99
N THR A 174 -9.17 -9.05 5.66
CA THR A 174 -9.80 -7.85 6.23
C THR A 174 -9.93 -8.01 7.74
N LYS A 175 -10.04 -6.92 8.46
CA LYS A 175 -10.24 -6.98 9.91
C LYS A 175 -11.62 -7.54 10.27
N ASN A 176 -12.66 -7.20 9.49
CA ASN A 176 -13.99 -7.76 9.64
C ASN A 176 -14.67 -7.94 8.27
N LYS A 177 -14.80 -9.20 7.83
CA LYS A 177 -15.38 -9.57 6.54
C LYS A 177 -16.88 -9.27 6.42
N GLU A 178 -17.60 -9.18 7.54
CA GLU A 178 -19.03 -8.89 7.50
C GLU A 178 -19.33 -7.46 7.04
N ILE A 179 -18.45 -6.52 7.37
CA ILE A 179 -18.61 -5.10 7.03
C ILE A 179 -17.74 -4.64 5.85
N TRP A 180 -16.59 -5.27 5.60
CA TRP A 180 -15.76 -4.90 4.47
C TRP A 180 -16.35 -5.41 3.14
N ARG A 181 -16.28 -4.58 2.13
CA ARG A 181 -16.58 -4.95 0.73
C ARG A 181 -15.54 -4.34 -0.18
N PRO A 182 -15.12 -5.03 -1.26
CA PRO A 182 -14.22 -4.44 -2.24
C PRO A 182 -14.90 -3.28 -2.95
N ASP A 183 -14.16 -2.22 -3.16
CA ASP A 183 -14.57 -1.18 -4.08
C ASP A 183 -14.61 -1.73 -5.51
N LEU A 184 -15.60 -1.27 -6.28
CA LEU A 184 -15.76 -1.71 -7.66
C LEU A 184 -14.74 -1.01 -8.56
N LEU A 185 -14.14 -1.79 -9.45
CA LEU A 185 -13.25 -1.26 -10.48
C LEU A 185 -14.04 -0.62 -11.61
N PRO A 186 -13.50 0.41 -12.28
CA PRO A 186 -14.12 0.97 -13.47
C PRO A 186 -14.36 -0.11 -14.54
N ARG A 187 -15.45 0.03 -15.29
CA ARG A 187 -15.72 -0.87 -16.42
C ARG A 187 -14.72 -0.57 -17.53
N SER A 188 -14.12 -1.60 -18.10
CA SER A 188 -13.32 -1.43 -19.30
C SER A 188 -14.21 -1.13 -20.50
N ASP A 189 -13.67 -0.43 -21.51
CA ASP A 189 -14.35 -0.17 -22.78
C ASP A 189 -14.82 -1.48 -23.44
N LYS A 190 -14.03 -2.55 -23.28
CA LYS A 190 -14.35 -3.89 -23.78
C LYS A 190 -15.58 -4.47 -23.11
N ALA A 191 -15.79 -4.24 -21.81
CA ALA A 191 -16.96 -4.67 -21.08
C ALA A 191 -18.21 -3.85 -21.44
N THR A 192 -18.07 -2.57 -21.71
CA THR A 192 -19.17 -1.70 -22.13
C THR A 192 -19.51 -1.84 -23.62
N ALA A 193 -18.59 -2.29 -24.46
CA ALA A 193 -18.80 -2.50 -25.89
C ALA A 193 -19.92 -3.51 -26.21
N SER A 194 -20.26 -4.41 -25.27
CA SER A 194 -21.38 -5.34 -25.41
C SER A 194 -22.77 -4.71 -25.21
N TYR A 195 -22.82 -3.50 -24.65
CA TYR A 195 -24.04 -2.74 -24.45
C TYR A 195 -24.32 -1.88 -25.69
N LYS A 196 -25.46 -2.11 -26.32
CA LYS A 196 -25.89 -1.34 -27.51
C LYS A 196 -27.38 -1.05 -27.41
N ASN A 197 -27.83 0.08 -27.93
CA ASN A 197 -29.24 0.39 -28.00
C ASN A 197 -29.78 0.00 -29.37
N HIS A 198 -30.21 -1.25 -29.52
CA HIS A 198 -30.65 -1.80 -30.80
C HIS A 198 -32.07 -1.39 -31.21
N ASP A 199 -32.88 -0.97 -30.25
CA ASP A 199 -34.31 -0.67 -30.40
C ASP A 199 -34.70 0.74 -29.94
N ASN A 200 -33.70 1.63 -29.76
CA ASN A 200 -33.88 3.00 -29.30
C ASN A 200 -34.68 3.11 -27.97
N ASP A 201 -34.45 2.17 -27.04
CA ASP A 201 -35.08 2.22 -25.72
C ASP A 201 -34.63 3.50 -24.97
N PRO A 202 -35.54 4.25 -24.36
CA PRO A 202 -35.21 5.52 -23.69
C PRO A 202 -34.25 5.34 -22.48
N ARG A 203 -34.14 4.14 -21.92
CA ARG A 203 -33.20 3.81 -20.83
C ARG A 203 -31.75 3.66 -21.32
N GLY A 204 -31.52 3.70 -22.63
CA GLY A 204 -30.20 3.69 -23.23
C GLY A 204 -29.69 2.32 -23.66
N ALA A 205 -28.35 2.15 -23.65
CA ALA A 205 -27.70 0.93 -24.10
C ALA A 205 -27.97 -0.25 -23.15
N TRP A 206 -28.17 -1.44 -23.72
CA TRP A 206 -28.43 -2.68 -22.97
C TRP A 206 -27.68 -3.88 -23.58
N THR A 207 -27.53 -4.93 -22.77
CA THR A 207 -27.03 -6.23 -23.22
C THR A 207 -28.08 -7.31 -22.93
N SER A 208 -28.07 -8.41 -23.71
CA SER A 208 -29.05 -9.47 -23.55
C SER A 208 -28.61 -10.49 -22.48
N GLY A 209 -29.49 -10.80 -21.55
CA GLY A 209 -29.33 -11.88 -20.57
C GLY A 209 -30.24 -13.06 -20.85
N ASP A 210 -29.85 -14.28 -20.45
CA ASP A 210 -30.66 -15.46 -20.61
C ASP A 210 -31.91 -15.42 -19.71
N LEU A 211 -33.05 -15.71 -20.27
CA LEU A 211 -34.32 -15.85 -19.54
C LEU A 211 -34.48 -17.26 -18.92
N SER A 212 -33.77 -18.27 -19.42
CA SER A 212 -33.83 -19.65 -18.90
C SER A 212 -32.80 -19.89 -17.78
N VAL A 213 -33.13 -20.79 -16.84
CA VAL A 213 -32.28 -21.26 -15.76
C VAL A 213 -32.34 -22.76 -15.62
N LYS A 214 -31.23 -23.40 -15.20
CA LYS A 214 -31.14 -24.85 -14.99
C LYS A 214 -31.83 -25.32 -13.70
N THR A 215 -32.06 -24.44 -12.73
CA THR A 215 -32.82 -24.77 -11.51
C THR A 215 -34.28 -24.84 -11.88
N TYR A 216 -34.77 -26.08 -12.06
CA TYR A 216 -36.13 -26.35 -12.55
C TYR A 216 -37.20 -25.99 -11.52
N SER A 217 -38.26 -25.34 -12.00
CA SER A 217 -39.48 -25.05 -11.25
C SER A 217 -40.70 -25.23 -12.17
N VAL A 218 -41.65 -26.06 -11.73
CA VAL A 218 -42.87 -26.35 -12.51
C VAL A 218 -43.68 -25.08 -12.83
N VAL A 219 -43.71 -24.12 -11.90
CA VAL A 219 -44.43 -22.85 -12.07
C VAL A 219 -43.84 -21.99 -13.19
N ASN A 220 -42.55 -22.17 -13.44
CA ASN A 220 -41.80 -21.38 -14.43
C ASN A 220 -41.61 -22.17 -15.76
N ASP A 221 -42.23 -23.33 -15.91
CA ASP A 221 -42.20 -24.11 -17.13
C ASP A 221 -43.51 -23.89 -17.93
N TYR A 222 -43.54 -22.81 -18.67
CA TYR A 222 -44.70 -22.38 -19.46
C TYR A 222 -44.30 -21.98 -20.87
N PRO A 223 -45.21 -22.13 -21.86
CA PRO A 223 -44.96 -21.67 -23.24
C PRO A 223 -45.00 -20.13 -23.32
N ILE A 224 -44.11 -19.57 -24.14
CA ILE A 224 -44.09 -18.16 -24.49
C ILE A 224 -44.43 -18.01 -25.97
N THR A 225 -45.44 -17.19 -26.28
CA THR A 225 -45.76 -16.82 -27.66
C THR A 225 -44.96 -15.57 -28.06
N THR A 226 -44.17 -15.68 -29.12
CA THR A 226 -43.38 -14.55 -29.65
C THR A 226 -44.27 -13.54 -30.38
N PRO A 227 -43.81 -12.33 -30.65
CA PRO A 227 -44.54 -11.33 -31.46
C PRO A 227 -44.95 -11.84 -32.87
N THR A 228 -44.23 -12.80 -33.42
CA THR A 228 -44.53 -13.41 -34.72
C THR A 228 -45.46 -14.63 -34.64
N GLY A 229 -45.94 -14.98 -33.41
CA GLY A 229 -46.87 -16.11 -33.21
C GLY A 229 -46.19 -17.44 -32.94
N ASN A 230 -44.87 -17.55 -32.91
CA ASN A 230 -44.17 -18.79 -32.59
C ASN A 230 -44.28 -19.11 -31.09
N ILE A 231 -44.50 -20.41 -30.76
CA ILE A 231 -44.52 -20.87 -29.39
C ILE A 231 -43.16 -21.43 -29.02
N ILE A 232 -42.56 -20.89 -27.97
CA ILE A 232 -41.25 -21.29 -27.47
C ILE A 232 -41.39 -21.84 -26.05
N TYR A 233 -40.76 -22.99 -25.81
CA TYR A 233 -40.64 -23.64 -24.49
C TYR A 233 -39.24 -23.43 -23.93
N PRO A 234 -39.05 -23.54 -22.60
CA PRO A 234 -37.72 -23.58 -22.03
C PRO A 234 -36.90 -24.74 -22.61
N PRO A 235 -35.56 -24.66 -22.63
CA PRO A 235 -34.72 -25.80 -22.99
C PRO A 235 -34.99 -27.03 -22.09
N ALA A 236 -34.80 -28.24 -22.61
CA ALA A 236 -34.98 -29.46 -21.85
C ALA A 236 -34.20 -29.46 -20.54
N GLY A 237 -34.87 -29.73 -19.42
CA GLY A 237 -34.26 -29.70 -18.08
C GLY A 237 -34.03 -28.30 -17.48
N ALA A 238 -34.60 -27.25 -18.10
CA ALA A 238 -34.58 -25.88 -17.61
C ALA A 238 -35.99 -25.31 -17.50
N CYS A 239 -36.14 -24.18 -16.84
CA CYS A 239 -37.38 -23.40 -16.83
C CYS A 239 -37.03 -21.90 -17.03
N TRP A 240 -38.07 -21.06 -17.17
CA TRP A 240 -37.84 -19.61 -17.20
C TRP A 240 -37.44 -19.09 -15.83
N ARG A 241 -36.68 -17.99 -15.82
CA ARG A 241 -36.17 -17.35 -14.60
C ARG A 241 -37.25 -16.70 -13.75
N VAL A 242 -38.38 -16.35 -14.36
CA VAL A 242 -39.48 -15.59 -13.76
C VAL A 242 -40.83 -16.32 -14.02
N SER A 243 -41.82 -16.03 -13.18
CA SER A 243 -43.19 -16.51 -13.40
C SER A 243 -43.80 -15.88 -14.65
N LYS A 244 -44.90 -16.44 -15.12
CA LYS A 244 -45.61 -15.99 -16.33
C LYS A 244 -46.10 -14.55 -16.16
N GLU A 245 -46.65 -14.21 -15.00
CA GLU A 245 -47.14 -12.86 -14.68
C GLU A 245 -45.99 -11.84 -14.73
N LYS A 246 -44.84 -12.21 -14.13
CA LYS A 246 -43.65 -11.33 -14.15
C LYS A 246 -43.09 -11.19 -15.56
N PHE A 247 -43.15 -12.24 -16.37
CA PHE A 247 -42.74 -12.16 -17.78
C PHE A 247 -43.63 -11.19 -18.57
N GLU A 248 -44.95 -11.25 -18.37
CA GLU A 248 -45.92 -10.36 -19.04
C GLU A 248 -45.66 -8.88 -18.64
N GLU A 249 -45.41 -8.61 -17.35
CA GLU A 249 -44.98 -7.29 -16.89
C GLU A 249 -43.69 -6.82 -17.59
N MET A 250 -42.71 -7.72 -17.72
CA MET A 250 -41.42 -7.37 -18.37
C MET A 250 -41.60 -7.12 -19.88
N VAL A 251 -42.55 -7.83 -20.52
CA VAL A 251 -42.90 -7.57 -21.94
C VAL A 251 -43.54 -6.17 -22.05
N ALA A 252 -44.50 -5.86 -21.19
CA ALA A 252 -45.18 -4.55 -21.17
C ALA A 252 -44.22 -3.38 -20.89
N ASP A 253 -43.19 -3.63 -20.06
CA ASP A 253 -42.09 -2.65 -19.78
C ASP A 253 -40.97 -2.69 -20.84
N ASN A 254 -41.17 -3.31 -21.98
CA ASN A 254 -40.15 -3.44 -23.04
C ASN A 254 -38.79 -4.00 -22.53
N ARG A 255 -38.80 -4.91 -21.55
CA ARG A 255 -37.60 -5.55 -20.98
C ARG A 255 -37.25 -6.90 -21.62
N ILE A 256 -38.09 -7.37 -22.53
CA ILE A 256 -37.86 -8.64 -23.26
C ILE A 256 -37.52 -8.36 -24.71
N TYR A 257 -36.45 -8.99 -25.16
CA TYR A 257 -36.00 -8.92 -26.54
C TYR A 257 -36.16 -10.26 -27.25
N PHE A 258 -36.92 -10.30 -28.36
CA PHE A 258 -37.22 -11.48 -29.12
C PHE A 258 -36.38 -11.67 -30.39
N SER A 259 -35.21 -11.07 -30.49
CA SER A 259 -34.42 -10.90 -31.72
C SER A 259 -34.95 -9.78 -32.65
N LYS A 260 -34.15 -9.47 -33.66
CA LYS A 260 -34.45 -8.38 -34.61
C LYS A 260 -35.74 -8.58 -35.38
N ASN A 261 -36.17 -9.83 -35.61
CA ASN A 261 -37.36 -10.21 -36.38
C ASN A 261 -38.54 -10.63 -35.45
N GLY A 262 -38.41 -10.53 -34.13
CA GLY A 262 -39.51 -10.90 -33.23
C GLY A 262 -39.78 -12.39 -33.10
N ALA A 263 -38.97 -13.28 -33.67
CA ALA A 263 -39.17 -14.72 -33.71
C ALA A 263 -38.23 -15.54 -32.81
N GLY A 264 -37.24 -14.87 -32.19
CA GLY A 264 -36.19 -15.55 -31.44
C GLY A 264 -36.57 -15.87 -30.00
N VAL A 265 -35.75 -16.70 -29.35
CA VAL A 265 -35.87 -17.03 -27.92
C VAL A 265 -35.84 -15.74 -27.09
N PRO A 266 -36.80 -15.54 -26.16
CA PRO A 266 -36.88 -14.35 -25.36
C PRO A 266 -35.64 -14.20 -24.48
N ARG A 267 -35.08 -12.99 -24.46
CA ARG A 267 -33.92 -12.59 -23.63
C ARG A 267 -34.25 -11.37 -22.83
N ILE A 268 -33.67 -11.26 -21.62
CA ILE A 268 -33.87 -10.10 -20.76
C ILE A 268 -32.91 -8.98 -21.20
N LYS A 269 -33.41 -7.77 -21.39
CA LYS A 269 -32.59 -6.57 -21.53
C LYS A 269 -32.02 -6.17 -20.17
N ARG A 270 -30.71 -6.03 -20.10
CA ARG A 270 -29.97 -5.49 -18.95
C ARG A 270 -29.41 -4.15 -19.34
N PHE A 271 -29.99 -3.07 -18.82
CA PHE A 271 -29.58 -1.71 -19.18
C PHE A 271 -28.30 -1.31 -18.47
N LEU A 272 -27.42 -0.62 -19.17
CA LEU A 272 -26.19 -0.09 -18.62
C LEU A 272 -26.46 0.92 -17.48
N SER A 273 -27.54 1.69 -17.60
CA SER A 273 -28.01 2.64 -16.60
C SER A 273 -28.52 2.01 -15.29
N GLU A 274 -28.85 0.71 -15.30
CA GLU A 274 -29.41 -0.01 -14.14
C GLU A 274 -28.39 -0.92 -13.45
N VAL A 275 -27.22 -1.15 -14.06
CA VAL A 275 -26.18 -1.96 -13.43
C VAL A 275 -25.34 -1.12 -12.50
N LYS A 276 -24.79 -1.75 -11.45
CA LYS A 276 -23.87 -1.07 -10.52
C LYS A 276 -22.75 -0.38 -11.32
N ASP A 277 -22.40 0.81 -10.89
CA ASP A 277 -21.26 1.53 -11.48
C ASP A 277 -19.95 0.84 -11.09
N GLY A 278 -19.41 0.05 -12.01
CA GLY A 278 -18.18 -0.73 -11.85
C GLY A 278 -18.37 -2.24 -11.91
N VAL A 279 -17.26 -2.95 -11.77
CA VAL A 279 -17.17 -4.42 -11.78
C VAL A 279 -16.45 -4.93 -10.54
N THR A 280 -16.91 -6.06 -10.01
CA THR A 280 -16.23 -6.75 -8.90
C THR A 280 -14.85 -7.21 -9.38
N PRO A 281 -13.77 -6.94 -8.61
CA PRO A 281 -12.43 -7.38 -8.94
C PRO A 281 -12.35 -8.90 -9.09
N LEU A 282 -11.62 -9.37 -10.07
CA LEU A 282 -11.28 -10.79 -10.24
C LEU A 282 -10.10 -11.16 -9.31
N THR A 283 -9.85 -12.45 -9.15
CA THR A 283 -8.71 -12.98 -8.36
C THR A 283 -7.52 -13.38 -9.23
N LEU A 284 -7.64 -13.33 -10.54
CA LEU A 284 -6.54 -13.50 -11.49
C LEU A 284 -6.25 -12.14 -12.14
N TRP A 285 -5.05 -11.61 -11.89
CA TRP A 285 -4.59 -10.34 -12.41
C TRP A 285 -3.48 -10.56 -13.43
N THR A 286 -3.76 -10.30 -14.68
CA THR A 286 -2.80 -10.50 -15.77
C THR A 286 -1.81 -9.33 -15.84
N TYR A 287 -0.63 -9.60 -16.39
CA TYR A 287 0.39 -8.56 -16.63
C TYR A 287 -0.14 -7.43 -17.54
N GLU A 288 -1.07 -7.73 -18.45
CA GLU A 288 -1.68 -6.76 -19.33
C GLU A 288 -2.49 -5.72 -18.54
N GLU A 289 -3.18 -6.17 -17.49
CA GLU A 289 -4.01 -5.33 -16.65
C GLU A 289 -3.23 -4.54 -15.60
N VAL A 290 -2.26 -5.19 -14.93
CA VAL A 290 -1.61 -4.64 -13.74
C VAL A 290 -0.10 -4.50 -13.85
N GLY A 291 0.49 -4.80 -15.01
CA GLY A 291 1.94 -4.72 -15.20
C GLY A 291 2.70 -5.95 -14.72
N HIS A 292 3.99 -5.97 -14.99
CA HIS A 292 4.93 -7.05 -14.69
C HIS A 292 6.26 -6.51 -14.16
N ASN A 293 7.13 -7.40 -13.65
CA ASN A 293 8.41 -7.02 -13.01
C ASN A 293 9.31 -6.14 -13.88
N GLN A 294 9.39 -6.39 -15.20
CA GLN A 294 10.22 -5.58 -16.09
C GLN A 294 9.66 -4.15 -16.28
N GLU A 295 8.33 -4.01 -16.30
CA GLU A 295 7.67 -2.69 -16.33
C GLU A 295 7.99 -1.91 -15.05
N ALA A 296 7.80 -2.54 -13.89
CA ALA A 296 8.11 -1.93 -12.60
C ALA A 296 9.56 -1.41 -12.52
N LYS A 297 10.50 -2.21 -13.03
CA LYS A 297 11.91 -1.80 -13.08
C LYS A 297 12.14 -0.61 -14.00
N LYS A 298 11.48 -0.57 -15.17
CA LYS A 298 11.56 0.58 -16.09
C LYS A 298 10.96 1.84 -15.47
N GLU A 299 9.82 1.74 -14.79
CA GLU A 299 9.18 2.84 -14.08
C GLU A 299 10.11 3.44 -13.01
N MET A 300 10.75 2.59 -12.22
CA MET A 300 11.71 3.04 -11.21
C MET A 300 12.95 3.70 -11.86
N VAL A 301 13.56 3.02 -12.84
CA VAL A 301 14.77 3.51 -13.51
C VAL A 301 14.53 4.84 -14.21
N ALA A 302 13.34 5.07 -14.77
CA ALA A 302 13.00 6.31 -15.43
C ALA A 302 13.13 7.54 -14.52
N CYS A 303 12.86 7.37 -13.21
CA CYS A 303 12.98 8.43 -12.22
C CYS A 303 14.42 8.86 -11.96
N PHE A 304 15.45 8.05 -12.30
CA PHE A 304 16.83 8.30 -11.89
C PHE A 304 17.78 8.45 -13.08
N ASN A 305 18.82 9.23 -12.88
CA ASN A 305 20.00 9.26 -13.75
C ASN A 305 20.96 8.15 -13.28
N VAL A 306 20.89 7.01 -13.98
CA VAL A 306 21.68 5.82 -13.64
C VAL A 306 23.16 6.11 -13.76
N GLY A 307 23.96 5.75 -12.75
CA GLY A 307 25.39 6.00 -12.67
C GLY A 307 25.79 7.35 -12.09
N GLN A 308 24.84 8.31 -11.98
CA GLN A 308 25.09 9.59 -11.33
C GLN A 308 24.33 9.75 -10.01
N GLU A 309 23.03 9.45 -10.01
CA GLU A 309 22.17 9.54 -8.81
C GLU A 309 22.08 8.20 -8.07
N VAL A 310 21.96 7.10 -8.82
CA VAL A 310 21.84 5.75 -8.27
C VAL A 310 22.76 4.80 -9.02
N SER A 311 23.46 3.90 -8.31
CA SER A 311 24.34 2.95 -8.93
C SER A 311 23.57 1.90 -9.73
N THR A 312 24.18 1.43 -10.83
CA THR A 312 23.62 0.34 -11.63
C THR A 312 23.44 -0.93 -10.80
N GLU A 313 24.36 -1.20 -9.87
CA GLU A 313 24.31 -2.36 -8.98
C GLU A 313 23.06 -2.30 -8.08
N LEU A 314 22.81 -1.19 -7.40
CA LEU A 314 21.65 -1.01 -6.53
C LEU A 314 20.33 -1.19 -7.32
N LEU A 315 20.23 -0.56 -8.49
CA LEU A 315 19.06 -0.70 -9.36
C LEU A 315 18.89 -2.11 -9.90
N SER A 316 20.01 -2.85 -10.13
CA SER A 316 19.92 -4.23 -10.60
C SER A 316 19.31 -5.17 -9.56
N LYS A 317 19.58 -4.91 -8.29
CA LYS A 317 19.13 -5.70 -7.14
C LYS A 317 17.74 -5.29 -6.64
N ALA A 318 17.27 -4.09 -6.98
CA ALA A 318 15.95 -3.62 -6.57
C ALA A 318 14.83 -4.37 -7.31
N THR A 319 13.81 -4.76 -6.58
CA THR A 319 12.62 -5.48 -7.09
C THR A 319 11.34 -4.69 -6.85
N PRO A 320 11.15 -3.55 -7.54
CA PRO A 320 9.95 -2.74 -7.36
C PRO A 320 8.71 -3.49 -7.85
N LYS A 321 7.54 -3.13 -7.31
CA LYS A 321 6.26 -3.57 -7.85
C LYS A 321 5.73 -2.57 -8.88
N PRO A 322 4.99 -3.03 -9.90
CA PRO A 322 4.39 -2.16 -10.90
C PRO A 322 3.40 -1.16 -10.28
N ILE A 323 3.45 0.08 -10.72
CA ILE A 323 2.52 1.10 -10.23
C ILE A 323 1.06 0.72 -10.52
N ARG A 324 0.77 0.13 -11.67
CA ARG A 324 -0.57 -0.34 -12.03
C ARG A 324 -1.10 -1.44 -11.09
N LEU A 325 -0.21 -2.30 -10.57
CA LEU A 325 -0.58 -3.31 -9.57
C LEU A 325 -1.03 -2.64 -8.26
N LEU A 326 -0.22 -1.70 -7.78
CA LEU A 326 -0.51 -0.97 -6.55
C LEU A 326 -1.74 -0.08 -6.71
N ASN A 327 -1.91 0.60 -7.84
CA ASN A 327 -3.15 1.32 -8.16
C ASN A 327 -4.38 0.40 -8.06
N ARG A 328 -4.30 -0.82 -8.62
CA ARG A 328 -5.39 -1.81 -8.50
C ARG A 328 -5.71 -2.16 -7.03
N ILE A 329 -4.69 -2.36 -6.21
CA ILE A 329 -4.82 -2.63 -4.77
C ILE A 329 -5.49 -1.44 -4.06
N LEU A 330 -5.05 -0.22 -4.33
CA LEU A 330 -5.61 1.00 -3.75
C LEU A 330 -7.05 1.24 -4.20
N MET A 331 -7.36 1.04 -5.45
CA MET A 331 -8.73 1.17 -5.99
C MET A 331 -9.71 0.18 -5.35
N ILE A 332 -9.23 -1.00 -4.92
CA ILE A 332 -10.06 -2.03 -4.26
C ILE A 332 -10.18 -1.76 -2.76
N GLY A 333 -9.12 -1.28 -2.11
CA GLY A 333 -9.01 -1.24 -0.65
C GLY A 333 -9.02 0.16 -0.04
N ALA A 334 -8.76 1.21 -0.82
CA ALA A 334 -8.57 2.59 -0.35
C ALA A 334 -9.11 3.62 -1.35
N LYS A 335 -10.28 3.35 -1.94
CA LYS A 335 -10.90 4.23 -2.94
C LYS A 335 -11.35 5.55 -2.34
N ALA A 336 -11.73 5.58 -1.05
CA ALA A 336 -12.07 6.84 -0.37
C ALA A 336 -10.90 7.83 -0.44
N ASN A 337 -11.22 9.09 -0.75
CA ASN A 337 -10.24 10.12 -1.11
C ASN A 337 -9.31 10.54 0.04
N ASP A 338 -9.64 10.17 1.28
CA ASP A 338 -8.93 10.50 2.52
C ASP A 338 -8.31 9.28 3.21
N SER A 339 -8.26 8.13 2.53
CA SER A 339 -7.73 6.88 3.09
C SER A 339 -6.26 7.02 3.48
N LEU A 340 -5.89 6.43 4.63
CA LEU A 340 -4.51 6.26 5.07
C LEU A 340 -4.00 4.88 4.65
N ILE A 341 -2.87 4.85 3.97
CA ILE A 341 -2.21 3.65 3.46
C ILE A 341 -0.90 3.42 4.22
N LEU A 342 -0.61 2.18 4.60
CA LEU A 342 0.64 1.78 5.24
C LEU A 342 1.35 0.72 4.41
N ASP A 343 2.65 0.93 4.20
CA ASP A 343 3.57 -0.08 3.67
C ASP A 343 4.81 -0.10 4.56
N TYR A 344 4.96 -1.18 5.34
CA TYR A 344 6.09 -1.31 6.26
C TYR A 344 7.19 -2.26 5.76
N PHE A 345 7.18 -2.54 4.44
CA PHE A 345 8.27 -3.08 3.64
C PHE A 345 8.37 -2.26 2.34
N ALA A 346 8.57 -0.94 2.51
CA ALA A 346 8.34 0.03 1.44
C ALA A 346 9.31 -0.08 0.25
N GLY A 347 10.45 -0.69 0.45
CA GLY A 347 11.43 -0.92 -0.59
C GLY A 347 11.80 0.38 -1.32
N SER A 348 11.57 0.41 -2.61
CA SER A 348 11.86 1.57 -3.46
C SER A 348 10.78 2.67 -3.43
N GLY A 349 9.74 2.56 -2.59
CA GLY A 349 8.66 3.56 -2.48
C GLY A 349 7.60 3.48 -3.57
N SER A 350 7.39 2.31 -4.17
CA SER A 350 6.36 2.12 -5.21
C SER A 350 4.94 2.42 -4.70
N THR A 351 4.66 2.14 -3.43
CA THR A 351 3.35 2.40 -2.81
C THR A 351 3.05 3.91 -2.73
N ALA A 352 3.99 4.74 -2.27
CA ALA A 352 3.80 6.19 -2.30
C ALA A 352 3.62 6.71 -3.73
N HIS A 353 4.40 6.21 -4.70
CA HIS A 353 4.25 6.57 -6.11
C HIS A 353 2.83 6.29 -6.61
N ALA A 354 2.25 5.13 -6.28
CA ALA A 354 0.88 4.79 -6.65
C ALA A 354 -0.16 5.70 -5.96
N VAL A 355 0.01 5.99 -4.66
CA VAL A 355 -0.89 6.90 -3.92
C VAL A 355 -0.87 8.31 -4.52
N ILE A 356 0.32 8.86 -4.80
CA ILE A 356 0.48 10.19 -5.39
C ILE A 356 -0.16 10.24 -6.79
N ASN A 357 0.02 9.22 -7.61
CA ASN A 357 -0.59 9.16 -8.94
C ASN A 357 -2.12 9.08 -8.84
N LEU A 358 -2.66 8.25 -7.96
CA LEU A 358 -4.10 8.14 -7.77
C LEU A 358 -4.71 9.46 -7.27
N ASN A 359 -4.04 10.16 -6.35
CA ASN A 359 -4.47 11.49 -5.91
C ASN A 359 -4.42 12.52 -7.05
N ARG A 360 -3.44 12.42 -7.96
CA ARG A 360 -3.34 13.26 -9.16
C ARG A 360 -4.49 13.01 -10.14
N GLU A 361 -4.92 11.74 -10.28
CA GLU A 361 -5.98 11.33 -11.21
C GLU A 361 -7.38 11.77 -10.76
N ASP A 362 -7.65 11.76 -9.43
CA ASP A 362 -8.98 11.97 -8.88
C ASP A 362 -9.09 13.11 -7.86
N ASP A 363 -8.07 13.99 -7.77
CA ASP A 363 -7.95 15.08 -6.80
C ASP A 363 -8.09 14.60 -5.34
N GLY A 364 -7.68 13.36 -5.08
CA GLY A 364 -7.75 12.74 -3.77
C GLY A 364 -6.73 13.32 -2.78
N LYS A 365 -6.98 13.06 -1.49
CA LYS A 365 -6.13 13.45 -0.35
C LYS A 365 -5.70 12.23 0.46
N ARG A 366 -5.49 11.09 -0.22
CA ARG A 366 -4.99 9.89 0.44
C ARG A 366 -3.61 10.14 0.99
N LYS A 367 -3.37 9.61 2.19
CA LYS A 367 -2.11 9.74 2.90
C LYS A 367 -1.38 8.39 2.92
N TYR A 368 -0.07 8.45 3.08
CA TYR A 368 0.75 7.24 3.13
C TYR A 368 1.78 7.26 4.25
N ILE A 369 2.03 6.08 4.83
CA ILE A 369 3.11 5.82 5.78
C ILE A 369 3.98 4.73 5.16
N LEU A 370 5.27 5.02 4.99
CA LEU A 370 6.26 4.07 4.47
C LEU A 370 7.33 3.83 5.52
N VAL A 371 7.62 2.56 5.78
CA VAL A 371 8.72 2.15 6.66
C VAL A 371 9.73 1.35 5.87
N GLU A 372 11.01 1.71 5.98
CA GLU A 372 12.12 1.04 5.32
C GLU A 372 13.39 1.17 6.16
N GLN A 373 14.10 0.06 6.36
CA GLN A 373 15.35 0.05 7.11
C GLN A 373 16.61 0.06 6.23
N GLY A 374 16.46 -0.21 4.94
CA GLY A 374 17.58 -0.34 4.00
C GLY A 374 18.31 0.98 3.76
N GLU A 375 19.63 0.91 3.54
CA GLU A 375 20.48 2.07 3.23
C GLU A 375 20.02 2.85 1.99
N TYR A 376 19.23 2.21 1.12
CA TYR A 376 18.62 2.84 -0.06
C TYR A 376 17.41 3.74 0.28
N PHE A 377 17.03 3.87 1.54
CA PHE A 377 16.00 4.82 1.98
C PHE A 377 16.31 6.25 1.50
N ASP A 378 17.54 6.73 1.77
CA ASP A 378 17.97 8.09 1.40
C ASP A 378 18.36 8.22 -0.08
N THR A 379 18.75 7.13 -0.75
CA THR A 379 19.25 7.16 -2.13
C THR A 379 18.22 6.78 -3.19
N VAL A 380 17.17 6.02 -2.82
CA VAL A 380 16.11 5.59 -3.75
C VAL A 380 14.73 6.00 -3.28
N LEU A 381 14.30 5.57 -2.07
CA LEU A 381 12.92 5.77 -1.61
C LEU A 381 12.55 7.25 -1.51
N LYS A 382 13.27 8.02 -0.67
CA LYS A 382 13.02 9.45 -0.46
C LYS A 382 13.14 10.25 -1.77
N PRO A 383 14.21 10.12 -2.58
CA PRO A 383 14.31 10.81 -3.87
C PRO A 383 13.22 10.44 -4.86
N ARG A 384 12.76 9.18 -4.89
CA ARG A 384 11.64 8.77 -5.75
C ARG A 384 10.37 9.52 -5.37
N VAL A 385 10.03 9.57 -4.09
CA VAL A 385 8.85 10.32 -3.61
C VAL A 385 8.96 11.80 -4.00
N GLN A 386 10.11 12.45 -3.75
CA GLN A 386 10.35 13.84 -4.12
C GLN A 386 10.14 14.09 -5.62
N LYS A 387 10.63 13.18 -6.46
CA LYS A 387 10.50 13.29 -7.92
C LYS A 387 9.07 13.10 -8.39
N VAL A 388 8.34 12.11 -7.86
CA VAL A 388 6.95 11.86 -8.22
C VAL A 388 6.02 13.01 -7.79
N VAL A 389 6.30 13.63 -6.65
CA VAL A 389 5.62 14.86 -6.23
C VAL A 389 5.86 16.01 -7.23
N TYR A 390 7.09 16.16 -7.70
CA TYR A 390 7.47 17.24 -8.62
C TYR A 390 6.87 17.08 -10.02
N ALA A 391 6.90 15.86 -10.58
CA ALA A 391 6.40 15.61 -11.93
C ALA A 391 5.80 14.21 -12.07
N GLU A 392 4.78 14.08 -12.91
CA GLU A 392 4.13 12.80 -13.22
C GLU A 392 5.06 11.88 -14.01
N ASN A 393 5.67 12.39 -15.06
CA ASN A 393 6.44 11.59 -16.01
C ASN A 393 7.93 11.90 -15.95
N TRP A 394 8.74 10.84 -15.97
CA TRP A 394 10.21 10.93 -15.90
C TRP A 394 10.87 10.09 -16.97
N LYS A 395 12.03 10.55 -17.44
CA LYS A 395 12.90 9.80 -18.35
C LYS A 395 14.36 10.12 -18.04
N ASP A 396 15.14 9.08 -17.76
CA ASP A 396 16.58 9.20 -17.46
C ASP A 396 16.88 10.27 -16.38
N GLY A 397 16.08 10.27 -15.31
CA GLY A 397 16.20 11.22 -14.20
C GLY A 397 15.74 12.64 -14.50
N LYS A 398 15.16 12.90 -15.65
CA LYS A 398 14.66 14.22 -16.07
C LYS A 398 13.12 14.22 -16.10
N PRO A 399 12.46 15.24 -15.54
CA PRO A 399 11.02 15.38 -15.64
C PRO A 399 10.60 15.60 -17.10
N GLN A 400 9.46 15.05 -17.46
CA GLN A 400 8.88 15.19 -18.79
C GLN A 400 7.59 15.99 -18.68
N ALA A 401 7.55 17.14 -19.34
CA ALA A 401 6.32 17.90 -19.49
C ALA A 401 5.41 17.27 -20.57
N ASP A 402 4.12 17.46 -20.42
CA ASP A 402 3.13 17.12 -21.45
C ASP A 402 3.16 18.11 -22.63
N LYS A 403 2.19 17.99 -23.53
CA LYS A 403 2.06 18.87 -24.72
C LYS A 403 1.74 20.34 -24.36
N GLU A 404 1.21 20.57 -23.17
CA GLU A 404 0.86 21.89 -22.63
C GLU A 404 1.96 22.47 -21.74
N SER A 405 3.13 21.82 -21.72
CA SER A 405 4.29 22.16 -20.88
C SER A 405 4.04 22.02 -19.37
N SER A 406 3.05 21.23 -18.97
CA SER A 406 2.75 20.92 -17.58
C SER A 406 3.55 19.71 -17.09
N LEU A 407 4.04 19.78 -15.87
CA LEU A 407 4.69 18.67 -15.16
C LEU A 407 3.72 17.86 -14.30
N HIS A 408 2.50 18.36 -14.12
CA HIS A 408 1.45 17.74 -13.29
C HIS A 408 1.97 17.37 -11.88
N GLY A 409 2.69 18.29 -11.24
CA GLY A 409 3.15 18.14 -9.87
C GLY A 409 1.98 18.10 -8.87
N VAL A 410 2.19 17.48 -7.73
CA VAL A 410 1.20 17.41 -6.64
C VAL A 410 1.83 18.02 -5.39
N PRO A 411 1.31 19.13 -4.85
CA PRO A 411 1.86 19.71 -3.64
C PRO A 411 1.67 18.76 -2.46
N GLN A 412 2.72 18.52 -1.69
CA GLN A 412 2.68 17.65 -0.51
C GLN A 412 3.60 18.15 0.60
N ILE A 413 3.20 17.90 1.83
CA ILE A 413 4.07 17.92 3.01
C ILE A 413 4.41 16.47 3.34
N VAL A 414 5.71 16.15 3.29
CA VAL A 414 6.23 14.82 3.60
C VAL A 414 7.14 14.91 4.82
N LYS A 415 6.75 14.23 5.88
CA LYS A 415 7.53 14.12 7.12
C LYS A 415 8.49 12.93 7.01
N VAL A 416 9.75 13.14 7.39
CA VAL A 416 10.76 12.09 7.39
C VAL A 416 11.25 11.89 8.80
N LEU A 417 11.12 10.69 9.33
CA LEU A 417 11.62 10.25 10.63
C LEU A 417 12.76 9.26 10.43
N LYS A 418 13.79 9.39 11.23
CA LYS A 418 14.83 8.38 11.37
C LYS A 418 14.87 7.96 12.82
N LEU A 419 14.61 6.68 13.08
CA LEU A 419 14.66 6.13 14.42
C LEU A 419 16.05 5.55 14.68
N GLU A 420 16.52 5.67 15.91
CA GLU A 420 17.71 4.96 16.37
C GLU A 420 17.47 3.44 16.31
N SER A 421 18.52 2.68 16.02
CA SER A 421 18.39 1.21 16.02
C SER A 421 18.34 0.67 17.46
N TYR A 422 17.83 -0.56 17.59
CA TYR A 422 17.86 -1.27 18.87
C TYR A 422 19.29 -1.44 19.38
N GLU A 423 20.23 -1.69 18.48
CA GLU A 423 21.66 -1.80 18.77
C GLU A 423 22.25 -0.47 19.29
N ASP A 424 21.86 0.67 18.68
CA ASP A 424 22.28 1.99 19.18
C ASP A 424 21.77 2.22 20.60
N THR A 425 20.51 1.89 20.87
CA THR A 425 19.93 1.99 22.21
C THR A 425 20.72 1.16 23.22
N LEU A 426 21.04 -0.11 22.87
CA LEU A 426 21.83 -0.99 23.74
C LEU A 426 23.27 -0.50 23.93
N ASN A 427 23.90 0.01 22.88
CA ASN A 427 25.29 0.51 22.94
C ASN A 427 25.42 1.80 23.77
N ASN A 428 24.35 2.55 23.94
CA ASN A 428 24.30 3.72 24.82
C ASN A 428 24.03 3.38 26.29
N LEU A 429 23.72 2.11 26.64
CA LEU A 429 23.57 1.68 28.02
C LEU A 429 24.95 1.56 28.67
N VAL A 430 25.22 2.38 29.69
CA VAL A 430 26.48 2.35 30.44
C VAL A 430 26.28 1.53 31.72
N LEU A 431 26.94 0.36 31.79
CA LEU A 431 27.00 -0.42 33.00
C LEU A 431 27.93 0.27 33.99
N LYS A 432 27.39 0.76 35.11
CA LYS A 432 28.19 1.26 36.25
C LYS A 432 28.51 0.12 37.19
N ASP A 433 29.79 -0.16 37.34
CA ASP A 433 30.27 -1.13 38.30
C ASP A 433 30.17 -0.55 39.74
N ASN A 434 29.13 -0.98 40.44
CA ASN A 434 28.92 -0.62 41.87
C ASN A 434 29.47 -1.72 42.82
N GLY A 435 30.64 -2.23 42.53
CA GLY A 435 31.30 -3.43 43.04
C GLY A 435 31.25 -3.74 44.52
N ASP A 436 30.96 -2.81 45.42
CA ASP A 436 31.04 -3.06 46.88
C ASP A 436 29.67 -3.14 47.62
N LEU A 437 28.60 -2.68 46.98
CA LEU A 437 27.27 -2.64 47.61
C LEU A 437 26.58 -4.02 47.66
N PHE A 438 26.88 -4.88 46.69
CA PHE A 438 26.30 -6.21 46.58
C PHE A 438 26.81 -7.22 47.63
N ALA A 439 28.00 -7.04 48.14
CA ALA A 439 28.58 -7.95 49.12
C ALA A 439 27.85 -7.99 50.49
N LYS A 440 26.97 -7.00 50.73
CA LYS A 440 26.26 -6.82 52.01
C LYS A 440 24.78 -7.16 51.99
N LEU A 441 24.22 -7.53 50.82
CA LEU A 441 22.79 -7.83 50.65
C LEU A 441 22.54 -9.33 50.61
N ASN A 442 21.40 -9.77 51.17
CA ASN A 442 20.93 -11.15 51.00
C ASN A 442 20.43 -11.36 49.54
N ASP A 443 20.31 -12.65 49.13
CA ASP A 443 20.05 -12.98 47.73
C ASP A 443 18.73 -12.39 47.17
N GLY A 444 17.65 -12.35 47.98
CA GLY A 444 16.38 -11.72 47.54
C GLY A 444 16.45 -10.20 47.47
N ALA A 445 17.21 -9.55 48.34
CA ALA A 445 17.45 -8.11 48.29
C ALA A 445 18.41 -7.73 47.14
N LYS A 446 19.31 -8.64 46.75
CA LYS A 446 20.14 -8.48 45.53
C LYS A 446 19.31 -8.50 44.26
N GLU A 447 18.37 -9.47 44.15
CA GLU A 447 17.48 -9.54 42.96
C GLU A 447 16.59 -8.31 42.83
N ASP A 448 15.96 -7.86 43.91
CA ASP A 448 15.10 -6.68 43.93
C ASP A 448 15.88 -5.38 43.65
N TYR A 449 17.09 -5.29 44.19
CA TYR A 449 18.01 -4.18 43.97
C TYR A 449 18.55 -4.17 42.54
N LEU A 450 18.95 -5.34 42.01
CA LEU A 450 19.38 -5.51 40.62
C LEU A 450 18.26 -5.12 39.63
N LEU A 451 17.05 -5.61 39.88
CA LEU A 451 15.92 -5.32 38.97
C LEU A 451 15.48 -3.86 38.99
N ARG A 452 15.41 -3.23 40.18
CA ARG A 452 14.89 -1.85 40.30
C ARG A 452 15.97 -0.80 40.14
N TYR A 453 17.12 -1.01 40.79
CA TYR A 453 18.17 0.02 40.79
C TYR A 453 19.04 -0.04 39.53
N MET A 454 19.39 -1.23 39.07
CA MET A 454 20.15 -1.37 37.83
C MET A 454 19.32 -0.93 36.61
N LEU A 455 18.04 -1.26 36.56
CA LEU A 455 17.16 -0.75 35.48
C LEU A 455 17.06 0.77 35.55
N ALA A 456 16.88 1.36 36.73
CA ALA A 456 16.81 2.82 36.90
C ALA A 456 18.14 3.51 36.62
N ASP A 457 19.28 2.91 37.01
CA ASP A 457 20.60 3.49 36.76
C ASP A 457 21.07 3.31 35.31
N GLN A 458 20.80 2.14 34.72
CA GLN A 458 21.10 1.83 33.33
C GLN A 458 20.18 2.56 32.34
N SER A 459 18.94 2.82 32.72
CA SER A 459 18.02 3.60 31.91
C SER A 459 18.21 5.12 32.04
N ARG A 460 19.10 5.60 32.92
CA ARG A 460 19.28 7.04 33.23
C ARG A 460 19.63 7.87 32.01
N ASP A 461 20.40 7.32 31.10
CA ASP A 461 20.83 7.98 29.86
C ASP A 461 20.08 7.44 28.62
N SER A 462 19.00 6.70 28.82
CA SER A 462 18.15 6.14 27.75
C SER A 462 16.77 6.81 27.74
N LEU A 463 16.02 6.63 26.64
CA LEU A 463 14.64 7.11 26.50
C LEU A 463 13.67 6.55 27.58
N LEU A 464 14.03 5.47 28.28
CA LEU A 464 13.26 4.93 29.41
C LEU A 464 13.40 5.79 30.69
N ASN A 465 14.34 6.71 30.73
CA ASN A 465 14.52 7.59 31.88
C ASN A 465 13.73 8.90 31.70
N THR A 466 12.65 9.05 32.47
CA THR A 466 11.80 10.24 32.43
C THR A 466 12.53 11.54 32.82
N ASP A 467 13.68 11.48 33.48
CA ASP A 467 14.48 12.68 33.84
C ASP A 467 15.06 13.39 32.59
N VAL A 468 15.24 12.69 31.46
CA VAL A 468 15.70 13.28 30.21
C VAL A 468 14.70 14.31 29.67
N PHE A 469 13.40 14.14 29.95
CA PHE A 469 12.35 15.08 29.54
C PHE A 469 12.40 16.43 30.30
N ARG A 470 13.23 16.56 31.34
CA ARG A 470 13.49 17.87 31.97
C ARG A 470 14.32 18.79 31.08
N ARG A 471 15.04 18.24 30.09
CA ARG A 471 15.85 18.97 29.09
C ARG A 471 15.69 18.34 27.72
N PRO A 472 14.47 18.36 27.14
CA PRO A 472 14.14 17.58 25.96
C PRO A 472 14.93 17.97 24.70
N PHE A 473 15.51 19.17 24.66
CA PHE A 473 16.29 19.67 23.53
C PHE A 473 17.81 19.39 23.65
N ASN A 474 18.25 18.70 24.69
CA ASN A 474 19.67 18.44 24.95
C ASN A 474 19.99 16.96 25.09
N TYR A 475 19.06 16.08 24.67
CA TYR A 475 19.28 14.65 24.75
C TYR A 475 20.02 14.15 23.51
N GLN A 476 21.13 13.44 23.73
CA GLN A 476 22.00 12.95 22.67
C GLN A 476 22.33 11.48 22.89
N MET A 477 22.43 10.74 21.79
CA MET A 477 22.88 9.34 21.75
C MET A 477 24.04 9.18 20.77
N ASP A 478 24.90 8.19 21.03
CA ASP A 478 25.92 7.76 20.08
C ASP A 478 25.26 6.79 19.09
N ILE A 479 25.09 7.24 17.85
CA ILE A 479 24.42 6.50 16.77
C ILE A 479 25.48 5.91 15.83
N ALA A 480 25.33 4.64 15.46
CA ALA A 480 26.22 3.97 14.53
C ALA A 480 26.14 4.61 13.14
N THR A 481 27.30 4.99 12.58
CA THR A 481 27.40 5.60 11.24
C THR A 481 27.76 4.58 10.17
N ASN A 482 28.27 3.40 10.57
CA ASN A 482 28.59 2.30 9.67
C ASN A 482 28.59 0.96 10.41
N SER A 483 28.63 -0.13 9.64
CA SER A 483 28.70 -1.51 10.16
C SER A 483 30.00 -1.86 10.90
N ALA A 484 31.01 -1.01 10.86
CA ALA A 484 32.30 -1.18 11.55
C ALA A 484 32.30 -0.65 12.99
N GLY A 485 31.16 -0.15 13.48
CA GLY A 485 30.98 0.30 14.87
C GLY A 485 31.47 1.75 15.14
N ALA A 486 31.75 2.54 14.09
CA ALA A 486 31.96 3.98 14.28
C ALA A 486 30.63 4.64 14.64
N THR A 487 30.67 5.48 15.70
CA THR A 487 29.47 6.21 16.19
C THR A 487 29.67 7.70 16.06
N GLU A 488 28.56 8.42 15.91
CA GLU A 488 28.51 9.88 15.97
C GLU A 488 27.47 10.31 17.02
N ARG A 489 27.83 11.34 17.80
CA ARG A 489 26.93 11.89 18.82
C ARG A 489 25.85 12.73 18.14
N MET A 490 24.61 12.27 18.19
CA MET A 490 23.46 12.89 17.53
C MET A 490 22.41 13.35 18.54
N ASP A 491 21.78 14.49 18.25
CA ASP A 491 20.62 14.97 19.00
C ASP A 491 19.38 14.11 18.68
N ILE A 492 18.69 13.69 19.73
CA ILE A 492 17.42 12.94 19.64
C ILE A 492 16.26 13.90 19.93
N ASP A 493 15.30 13.99 19.03
CA ASP A 493 14.11 14.81 19.21
C ASP A 493 13.11 14.14 20.17
N LEU A 494 13.29 14.42 21.47
CA LEU A 494 12.40 13.89 22.51
C LEU A 494 11.00 14.48 22.45
N VAL A 495 10.82 15.68 21.91
CA VAL A 495 9.49 16.30 21.78
C VAL A 495 8.65 15.55 20.76
N GLU A 496 9.26 15.28 19.59
CA GLU A 496 8.58 14.49 18.55
C GLU A 496 8.36 13.04 19.00
N THR A 497 9.35 12.41 19.65
CA THR A 497 9.20 11.08 20.24
C THR A 497 8.01 11.03 21.21
N PHE A 498 7.88 12.03 22.08
CA PHE A 498 6.81 12.11 23.06
C PHE A 498 5.45 12.31 22.41
N ASN A 499 5.35 13.14 21.37
CA ASN A 499 4.13 13.31 20.59
C ASN A 499 3.62 11.99 20.01
N TYR A 500 4.52 11.15 19.47
CA TYR A 500 4.13 9.82 18.98
C TYR A 500 3.75 8.84 20.09
N LEU A 501 4.34 8.95 21.27
CA LEU A 501 4.00 8.08 22.40
C LEU A 501 2.66 8.43 23.05
N LEU A 502 2.24 9.68 22.98
CA LEU A 502 0.94 10.14 23.51
C LEU A 502 -0.22 9.96 22.51
N GLY A 503 0.04 10.04 21.22
CA GLY A 503 -0.95 9.95 20.15
C GLY A 503 -1.42 11.28 19.60
#